data_4513caf6d2c39553e6964dcc74053d23
#
_entry.id   4513caf6d2c39553e6964dcc74053d23
#
_cell.length_a   1.000
_cell.length_b   1.000
_cell.length_c   1.000
_cell.angle_alpha   90.00
_cell.angle_beta   90.00
_cell.angle_gamma   90.00
#
_symmetry.space_group_name_H-M   'P 1'
#
loop_
_entity.id
_entity.type
_entity.pdbx_description
1 polymer ?
#
loop_
_entity_poly.entity_id
_entity_poly.type
_entity_poly.pdbx_seq_one_letter_code
_entity_poly.pdbx_strand_id
1 'polypeptide(L)'
;MPDKPAPKCLTLDIEVKETMTIVRCHGHLVSGLTDILYSKVRPMIPDTKRIVLDLSDVQFMDSMGLGTLVGLYTSAQAAGCQLQLLKIGQRVRELLGLTHLLDVFSIIGEHGVRL
;
A
#
# COMPACT_ATOMS: atom_id res chain seq x y z
N MET A 1 5.19 -32.68 -0.36
CA MET A 1 4.87 -32.33 -0.69
C MET A 1 5.01 -31.49 -1.04
N PRO A 2 5.18 -31.45 -0.83
CA PRO A 2 5.58 -30.47 -1.21
C PRO A 2 5.29 -29.79 -2.29
N ASP A 3 4.92 -29.82 -2.88
CA ASP A 3 4.66 -29.21 -4.00
C ASP A 3 3.50 -28.35 -4.01
N LYS A 4 2.83 -28.20 -2.92
CA LYS A 4 1.73 -27.31 -2.78
C LYS A 4 2.28 -25.94 -2.56
N PRO A 5 1.94 -24.94 -3.39
CA PRO A 5 2.42 -23.58 -3.14
C PRO A 5 1.83 -23.07 -1.83
N ALA A 6 2.55 -22.17 -1.21
CA ALA A 6 2.05 -21.53 -0.02
C ALA A 6 0.75 -20.80 -0.34
N PRO A 7 -0.24 -20.82 0.54
CA PRO A 7 -1.47 -20.09 0.29
C PRO A 7 -1.20 -18.59 0.19
N LYS A 8 -1.92 -17.91 -0.69
CA LYS A 8 -1.83 -16.47 -0.78
C LYS A 8 -2.40 -15.88 0.48
N CYS A 9 -1.71 -14.92 1.02
CA CYS A 9 -2.19 -14.23 2.21
C CYS A 9 -1.68 -12.81 2.23
N LEU A 10 -2.34 -12.01 3.04
CA LEU A 10 -1.94 -10.64 3.27
C LEU A 10 -2.08 -10.37 4.76
N THR A 11 -0.99 -9.92 5.38
CA THR A 11 -1.01 -9.52 6.78
C THR A 11 -0.52 -8.10 6.91
N LEU A 12 -0.96 -7.44 7.95
CA LEU A 12 -0.64 -6.04 8.19
C LEU A 12 -0.07 -5.85 9.59
N ASP A 13 0.96 -5.03 9.68
CA ASP A 13 1.47 -4.53 10.96
C ASP A 13 1.24 -3.04 10.99
N ILE A 14 0.60 -2.55 12.02
CA ILE A 14 0.24 -1.15 12.11
C ILE A 14 0.95 -0.51 13.27
N GLU A 15 1.64 0.59 12.98
CA GLU A 15 2.33 1.36 14.00
C GLU A 15 1.79 2.78 13.99
N VAL A 16 1.17 3.20 15.10
CA VAL A 16 0.57 4.53 15.21
C VAL A 16 1.53 5.44 15.93
N LYS A 17 1.85 6.57 15.30
CA LYS A 17 2.64 7.62 15.91
C LYS A 17 1.77 8.86 16.02
N GLU A 18 2.32 9.93 16.60
CA GLU A 18 1.51 11.12 16.90
C GLU A 18 0.74 11.66 15.70
N THR A 19 1.44 11.84 14.58
CA THR A 19 0.82 12.45 13.40
C THR A 19 0.84 11.54 12.19
N MET A 20 1.34 10.31 12.35
CA MET A 20 1.58 9.42 11.23
C MET A 20 1.26 8.00 11.64
N THR A 21 0.68 7.26 10.73
CA THR A 21 0.46 5.83 10.92
C THR A 21 1.20 5.09 9.81
N ILE A 22 1.96 4.07 10.20
CA ILE A 22 2.66 3.23 9.25
C ILE A 22 1.96 1.89 9.19
N VAL A 23 1.59 1.47 7.99
CA VAL A 23 0.95 0.18 7.76
C VAL A 23 1.92 -0.65 6.92
N ARG A 24 2.49 -1.68 7.52
CA ARG A 24 3.40 -2.58 6.81
C ARG A 24 2.62 -3.75 6.28
N CYS A 25 2.68 -3.94 4.97
CA CYS A 25 1.95 -5.00 4.30
C CYS A 25 2.89 -6.14 3.98
N HIS A 26 2.42 -7.37 4.22
CA HIS A 26 3.22 -8.57 3.98
C HIS A 26 2.42 -9.54 3.13
N GLY A 27 2.99 -9.95 2.01
CA GLY A 27 2.43 -11.02 1.21
C GLY A 27 1.89 -10.58 -0.13
N HIS A 28 0.60 -10.85 -0.37
CA HIS A 28 -0.01 -10.69 -1.69
C HIS A 28 -1.13 -9.67 -1.62
N LEU A 29 -0.96 -8.59 -2.37
CA LEU A 29 -2.02 -7.57 -2.46
C LEU A 29 -2.75 -7.81 -3.77
N VAL A 30 -3.61 -8.80 -3.76
CA VAL A 30 -4.28 -9.31 -4.96
C VAL A 30 -5.76 -9.52 -4.71
N SER A 31 -6.47 -9.79 -5.80
CA SER A 31 -7.91 -10.04 -5.75
C SER A 31 -8.26 -11.06 -4.68
N GLY A 32 -9.28 -10.77 -3.90
CA GLY A 32 -9.72 -11.61 -2.79
C GLY A 32 -9.09 -11.24 -1.47
N LEU A 33 -7.97 -10.48 -1.48
CA LEU A 33 -7.28 -10.10 -0.25
C LEU A 33 -7.24 -8.59 -0.04
N THR A 34 -7.60 -7.82 -1.07
CA THR A 34 -7.50 -6.37 -1.00
C THR A 34 -8.35 -5.76 0.11
N ASP A 35 -9.45 -6.41 0.45
CA ASP A 35 -10.32 -5.88 1.48
C ASP A 35 -9.65 -5.87 2.86
N ILE A 36 -8.68 -6.75 3.06
CA ILE A 36 -7.92 -6.76 4.32
C ILE A 36 -7.25 -5.41 4.53
N LEU A 37 -6.63 -4.89 3.48
CA LEU A 37 -5.98 -3.59 3.55
C LEU A 37 -7.00 -2.44 3.57
N TYR A 38 -7.95 -2.50 2.66
CA TYR A 38 -8.90 -1.41 2.49
C TYR A 38 -9.73 -1.18 3.75
N SER A 39 -10.29 -2.26 4.31
CA SER A 39 -11.16 -2.14 5.48
C SER A 39 -10.40 -1.70 6.72
N LYS A 40 -9.08 -1.92 6.75
CA LYS A 40 -8.28 -1.51 7.90
C LYS A 40 -7.84 -0.06 7.78
N VAL A 41 -7.46 0.37 6.60
CA VAL A 41 -6.88 1.71 6.41
C VAL A 41 -7.96 2.77 6.22
N ARG A 42 -9.02 2.44 5.50
CA ARG A 42 -10.05 3.41 5.16
C ARG A 42 -10.60 4.14 6.40
N PRO A 43 -10.93 3.44 7.50
CA PRO A 43 -11.44 4.13 8.69
C PRO A 43 -10.43 5.03 9.38
N MET A 44 -9.14 4.81 9.16
CA MET A 44 -8.11 5.63 9.80
C MET A 44 -7.90 6.97 9.11
N ILE A 45 -8.32 7.08 7.86
CA ILE A 45 -8.03 8.26 7.04
C ILE A 45 -8.54 9.56 7.67
N PRO A 46 -9.79 9.63 8.17
CA PRO A 46 -10.28 10.90 8.71
C PRO A 46 -9.54 11.36 9.96
N ASP A 47 -8.92 10.42 10.67
CA ASP A 47 -8.32 10.73 11.97
C ASP A 47 -6.81 10.81 11.92
N THR A 48 -6.22 10.71 10.73
CA THR A 48 -4.76 10.63 10.59
C THR A 48 -4.30 11.64 9.57
N LYS A 49 -3.26 12.39 9.88
CA LYS A 49 -2.74 13.37 8.94
C LYS A 49 -1.91 12.74 7.85
N ARG A 50 -1.27 11.62 8.17
CA ARG A 50 -0.35 10.99 7.23
C ARG A 50 -0.35 9.49 7.44
N ILE A 51 -0.54 8.75 6.36
CA ILE A 51 -0.49 7.30 6.38
C ILE A 51 0.60 6.86 5.41
N VAL A 52 1.50 6.02 5.89
CA VAL A 52 2.57 5.46 5.08
C VAL A 52 2.31 3.98 4.91
N LEU A 53 2.18 3.55 3.67
CA LEU A 53 2.03 2.13 3.36
C LEU A 53 3.40 1.58 2.98
N ASP A 54 3.92 0.70 3.81
CA ASP A 54 5.20 0.05 3.55
C ASP A 54 4.93 -1.21 2.74
N LEU A 55 5.31 -1.17 1.48
CA LEU A 55 5.06 -2.26 0.53
C LEU A 55 6.31 -3.08 0.27
N SER A 56 7.35 -2.92 1.09
CA SER A 56 8.62 -3.59 0.83
C SER A 56 8.51 -5.12 0.88
N ASP A 57 7.54 -5.64 1.60
CA ASP A 57 7.34 -7.09 1.72
C ASP A 57 6.11 -7.56 0.96
N VAL A 58 5.63 -6.77 0.01
CA VAL A 58 4.56 -7.20 -0.89
C VAL A 58 5.21 -7.88 -2.08
N GLN A 59 4.95 -9.17 -2.22
CA GLN A 59 5.61 -9.98 -3.23
C GLN A 59 4.86 -9.97 -4.55
N PHE A 60 3.54 -9.83 -4.49
CA PHE A 60 2.71 -9.79 -5.69
C PHE A 60 1.61 -8.76 -5.55
N MET A 61 1.29 -8.13 -6.65
CA MET A 61 0.18 -7.19 -6.73
C MET A 61 -0.47 -7.36 -8.09
N ASP A 62 -1.79 -7.35 -8.13
CA ASP A 62 -2.51 -7.37 -9.39
C ASP A 62 -3.29 -6.05 -9.54
N SER A 63 -4.12 -5.98 -10.57
CA SER A 63 -4.86 -4.76 -10.83
C SER A 63 -5.85 -4.42 -9.72
N MET A 64 -6.34 -5.43 -9.00
CA MET A 64 -7.23 -5.18 -7.87
C MET A 64 -6.47 -4.54 -6.71
N GLY A 65 -5.23 -5.01 -6.49
CA GLY A 65 -4.38 -4.39 -5.48
C GLY A 65 -4.07 -2.94 -5.83
N LEU A 66 -3.76 -2.71 -7.09
CA LEU A 66 -3.50 -1.36 -7.55
C LEU A 66 -4.74 -0.47 -7.36
N GLY A 67 -5.91 -1.00 -7.71
CA GLY A 67 -7.15 -0.26 -7.53
C GLY A 67 -7.40 0.10 -6.08
N THR A 68 -7.04 -0.80 -5.17
CA THR A 68 -7.17 -0.54 -3.74
C THR A 68 -6.29 0.63 -3.32
N LEU A 69 -5.06 0.67 -3.80
CA LEU A 69 -4.16 1.79 -3.50
C LEU A 69 -4.72 3.10 -4.03
N VAL A 70 -5.25 3.09 -5.24
CA VAL A 70 -5.84 4.28 -5.84
C VAL A 70 -7.06 4.74 -5.05
N GLY A 71 -7.90 3.79 -4.64
CA GLY A 71 -9.09 4.12 -3.85
C GLY A 71 -8.72 4.74 -2.51
N LEU A 72 -7.71 4.19 -1.84
CA LEU A 72 -7.25 4.75 -0.58
C LEU A 72 -6.65 6.14 -0.79
N TYR A 73 -5.91 6.31 -1.85
CA TYR A 73 -5.33 7.61 -2.18
C TYR A 73 -6.42 8.66 -2.39
N THR A 74 -7.44 8.30 -3.15
CA THR A 74 -8.54 9.21 -3.43
C THR A 74 -9.27 9.61 -2.15
N SER A 75 -9.52 8.62 -1.29
CA SER A 75 -10.17 8.90 0.00
C SER A 75 -9.29 9.79 0.87
N ALA A 76 -8.00 9.56 0.87
CA ALA A 76 -7.07 10.36 1.67
C ALA A 76 -7.04 11.80 1.16
N GLN A 77 -6.99 11.99 -0.15
CA GLN A 77 -7.00 13.34 -0.71
C GLN A 77 -8.26 14.10 -0.30
N ALA A 78 -9.40 13.44 -0.35
CA ALA A 78 -10.67 14.08 0.01
C ALA A 78 -10.70 14.48 1.48
N ALA A 79 -10.00 13.75 2.33
CA ALA A 79 -10.01 14.00 3.77
C ALA A 79 -8.83 14.83 4.26
N GLY A 80 -7.96 15.24 3.35
CA GLY A 80 -6.76 15.99 3.75
C GLY A 80 -5.69 15.16 4.39
N CYS A 81 -5.75 13.84 4.22
CA CYS A 81 -4.75 12.92 4.74
C CYS A 81 -3.72 12.65 3.65
N GLN A 82 -2.45 12.67 4.01
CA GLN A 82 -1.38 12.40 3.05
C GLN A 82 -1.10 10.92 3.04
N LEU A 83 -1.29 10.27 1.90
CA LEU A 83 -1.01 8.85 1.74
C LEU A 83 0.26 8.68 0.94
N GLN A 84 1.23 7.98 1.50
CA GLN A 84 2.52 7.79 0.88
C GLN A 84 2.89 6.32 0.83
N LEU A 85 3.68 5.94 -0.17
CA LEU A 85 4.18 4.58 -0.30
C LEU A 85 5.63 4.54 0.11
N LEU A 86 6.02 3.50 0.83
CA LEU A 86 7.37 3.33 1.32
C LEU A 86 7.97 2.07 0.71
N LYS A 87 9.15 2.23 0.11
CA LYS A 87 9.97 1.10 -0.35
C LYS A 87 9.23 0.12 -1.25
N ILE A 88 8.66 0.63 -2.33
CA ILE A 88 8.01 -0.26 -3.27
C ILE A 88 9.07 -1.13 -3.95
N GLY A 89 8.73 -2.39 -4.18
CA GLY A 89 9.62 -3.30 -4.88
C GLY A 89 9.52 -3.12 -6.37
N GLN A 90 10.34 -3.86 -7.09
CA GLN A 90 10.43 -3.76 -8.54
C GLN A 90 9.07 -4.05 -9.20
N ARG A 91 8.38 -5.07 -8.73
CA ARG A 91 7.11 -5.47 -9.31
C ARG A 91 6.06 -4.37 -9.16
N VAL A 92 5.97 -3.77 -7.97
CA VAL A 92 5.01 -2.70 -7.73
C VAL A 92 5.38 -1.48 -8.56
N ARG A 93 6.67 -1.17 -8.65
CA ARG A 93 7.14 -0.05 -9.43
C ARG A 93 6.77 -0.22 -10.91
N GLU A 94 6.96 -1.42 -11.44
CA GLU A 94 6.62 -1.69 -12.83
C GLU A 94 5.13 -1.50 -13.08
N LEU A 95 4.31 -2.00 -12.17
CA LEU A 95 2.87 -1.88 -12.31
C LEU A 95 2.42 -0.41 -12.27
N LEU A 96 2.97 0.35 -11.33
CA LEU A 96 2.65 1.77 -11.25
C LEU A 96 3.15 2.53 -12.48
N GLY A 97 4.30 2.15 -13.02
CA GLY A 97 4.84 2.77 -14.21
C GLY A 97 3.98 2.53 -15.43
N LEU A 98 3.52 1.29 -15.60
CA LEU A 98 2.68 0.94 -16.75
C LEU A 98 1.35 1.69 -16.74
N THR A 99 0.86 2.03 -15.57
CA THR A 99 -0.41 2.71 -15.44
C THR A 99 -0.27 4.22 -15.24
N HIS A 100 0.96 4.72 -15.32
CA HIS A 100 1.27 6.15 -15.11
C HIS A 100 0.87 6.66 -13.73
N LEU A 101 0.89 5.77 -12.74
CA LEU A 101 0.52 6.15 -11.37
C LEU A 101 1.71 6.45 -10.48
N LEU A 102 2.94 6.24 -10.98
CA LEU A 102 4.11 6.57 -10.19
C LEU A 102 4.14 8.04 -9.78
N ASP A 103 3.68 8.90 -10.67
CA ASP A 103 3.69 10.34 -10.39
C ASP A 103 2.60 10.75 -9.42
N VAL A 104 1.63 9.89 -9.18
CA VAL A 104 0.51 10.20 -8.31
C VAL A 104 0.89 9.99 -6.85
N PHE A 105 1.64 8.93 -6.57
CA PHE A 105 2.01 8.58 -5.22
C PHE A 105 3.36 9.17 -4.84
N SER A 106 3.45 9.64 -3.60
CA SER A 106 4.75 10.01 -3.02
C SER A 106 5.41 8.73 -2.57
N ILE A 107 6.63 8.50 -3.03
CA ILE A 107 7.38 7.29 -2.71
C ILE A 107 8.57 7.65 -1.86
N ILE A 108 8.69 7.00 -0.72
CA ILE A 108 9.73 7.26 0.25
C ILE A 108 10.67 6.06 0.30
N GLY A 109 11.96 6.33 0.39
CA GLY A 109 12.93 5.28 0.66
C GLY A 109 13.37 4.47 -0.54
N GLU A 110 12.78 4.72 -1.71
CA GLU A 110 13.14 3.97 -2.88
C GLU A 110 14.48 4.44 -3.44
N HIS A 111 14.62 5.73 -3.62
CA HIS A 111 15.86 6.32 -4.05
C HIS A 111 16.35 7.35 -3.05
N GLY A 112 15.87 7.27 -1.85
CA GLY A 112 16.20 8.27 -0.87
C GLY A 112 15.61 9.62 -1.17
N VAL A 113 14.65 9.68 -2.04
CA VAL A 113 14.02 10.91 -2.43
C VAL A 113 12.63 10.96 -1.87
N ARG A 114 12.33 12.10 -1.32
CA ARG A 114 11.04 12.35 -0.81
C ARG A 114 10.33 13.22 -1.79
N LEU A 115 9.20 12.88 -2.14
CA LEU A 115 8.46 13.59 -3.18
C LEU A 115 7.40 14.51 -2.62
#